data_115f5a0cd8da1bf581fb2eaefcff68c8
#
_entry.id   115f5a0cd8da1bf581fb2eaefcff68c8
#
_cell.length_a   1.000
_cell.length_b   1.000
_cell.length_c   1.000
_cell.angle_alpha   90.00
_cell.angle_beta   90.00
_cell.angle_gamma   90.00
#
_symmetry.space_group_name_H-M   'P 1'
#
loop_
_entity.id
_entity.type
_entity.pdbx_description
1 polymer ?
#
loop_
_entity_poly.entity_id
_entity_poly.type
_entity_poly.pdbx_seq_one_letter_code
_entity_poly.pdbx_strand_id
1 'polypeptide(L)'
;MKKIFSFLALALVSITGAFAFGSQELPESVFHGKYVITAPEVKNKDCILVDARGKKGSTIKGAVVLTWQQLATCADGKAGDANWGVILDKTRLDKILGDLGLDMNKAIVVFGDCGAAWGEEGRIAWELLTVGYKDVSFVDGGYKALLAAGFETASSGTALPPVSVSTEAVNKKFSIDTEALRNGYDSFKVIDTRADAEYHGATKYGEAKGGKLPKAISIKFTDMFQANGLLKSNTEIEKMIQAAGIKKTDKIVTYCTAGIRSAYVQLIFDMLGYDTRNYDESFYRWCAVYELE
;
A
#
# COMPACT_ATOMS: atom_id res chain seq x y z
N MET A 1 -44.07 -53.49 -57.13
CA MET A 1 -43.92 -53.02 -55.73
C MET A 1 -42.43 -53.00 -55.40
N LYS A 2 -41.79 -51.84 -55.53
CA LYS A 2 -40.37 -51.66 -55.27
C LYS A 2 -40.20 -51.12 -53.85
N LYS A 3 -39.52 -51.86 -52.97
CA LYS A 3 -39.17 -51.45 -51.63
C LYS A 3 -37.83 -50.62 -51.68
N ILE A 4 -37.91 -49.35 -51.27
CA ILE A 4 -36.75 -48.45 -51.10
C ILE A 4 -36.23 -48.69 -49.72
N PHE A 5 -34.96 -49.11 -49.57
CA PHE A 5 -34.24 -49.16 -48.35
C PHE A 5 -33.43 -47.80 -48.18
N SER A 6 -33.85 -47.04 -47.24
CA SER A 6 -33.08 -45.82 -46.83
C SER A 6 -31.98 -46.22 -45.83
N PHE A 7 -30.72 -46.02 -46.21
CA PHE A 7 -29.57 -46.12 -45.28
C PHE A 7 -29.41 -44.80 -44.54
N LEU A 8 -29.59 -44.85 -43.22
CA LEU A 8 -29.32 -43.74 -42.35
C LEU A 8 -27.84 -43.85 -41.93
N ALA A 9 -27.01 -42.98 -42.46
CA ALA A 9 -25.63 -42.87 -42.05
C ALA A 9 -25.56 -42.09 -40.72
N LEU A 10 -25.16 -42.76 -39.66
CA LEU A 10 -24.93 -42.17 -38.34
C LEU A 10 -23.52 -41.55 -38.35
N ALA A 11 -23.45 -40.25 -38.47
CA ALA A 11 -22.19 -39.51 -38.31
C ALA A 11 -21.84 -39.42 -36.83
N LEU A 12 -20.79 -40.15 -36.42
CA LEU A 12 -20.17 -40.02 -35.09
C LEU A 12 -19.35 -38.72 -35.08
N VAL A 13 -19.88 -37.67 -34.46
CA VAL A 13 -19.09 -36.46 -34.15
C VAL A 13 -18.35 -36.72 -32.85
N SER A 14 -17.06 -37.05 -32.97
CA SER A 14 -16.15 -37.10 -31.84
C SER A 14 -15.83 -35.65 -31.40
N ILE A 15 -16.50 -35.18 -30.36
CA ILE A 15 -16.14 -33.92 -29.67
C ILE A 15 -14.93 -34.23 -28.78
N THR A 16 -13.73 -34.03 -29.32
CA THR A 16 -12.53 -33.91 -28.51
C THR A 16 -12.56 -32.52 -27.87
N GLY A 17 -13.19 -32.43 -26.68
CA GLY A 17 -13.08 -31.25 -25.83
C GLY A 17 -11.67 -31.12 -25.33
N ALA A 18 -10.84 -30.38 -26.06
CA ALA A 18 -9.63 -29.81 -25.48
C ALA A 18 -10.09 -28.78 -24.42
N PHE A 19 -10.05 -29.18 -23.16
CA PHE A 19 -10.04 -28.20 -22.07
C PHE A 19 -8.74 -27.39 -22.20
N ALA A 20 -8.77 -26.32 -23.00
CA ALA A 20 -7.82 -25.24 -22.85
C ALA A 20 -8.05 -24.69 -21.44
N PHE A 21 -7.14 -24.98 -20.53
CA PHE A 21 -6.94 -24.14 -19.35
C PHE A 21 -6.59 -22.77 -19.93
N GLY A 22 -7.60 -21.93 -20.14
CA GLY A 22 -7.40 -20.54 -20.47
C GLY A 22 -6.56 -19.96 -19.35
N SER A 23 -5.37 -19.48 -19.68
CA SER A 23 -4.67 -18.52 -18.85
C SER A 23 -5.71 -17.43 -18.58
N GLN A 24 -6.19 -17.36 -17.34
CA GLN A 24 -7.05 -16.27 -16.92
C GLN A 24 -6.17 -15.03 -17.03
N GLU A 25 -6.35 -14.27 -18.10
CA GLU A 25 -5.69 -12.97 -18.23
C GLU A 25 -6.08 -12.19 -16.98
N LEU A 26 -5.07 -11.77 -16.21
CA LEU A 26 -5.30 -10.89 -15.09
C LEU A 26 -6.01 -9.64 -15.64
N PRO A 27 -7.08 -9.17 -14.99
CA PRO A 27 -7.69 -7.93 -15.40
C PRO A 27 -6.61 -6.83 -15.42
N GLU A 28 -6.57 -6.10 -16.53
CA GLU A 28 -5.63 -5.00 -16.69
C GLU A 28 -5.85 -3.99 -15.56
N SER A 29 -4.77 -3.55 -14.89
CA SER A 29 -4.85 -2.51 -13.89
C SER A 29 -5.36 -1.24 -14.54
N VAL A 30 -6.40 -0.65 -13.97
CA VAL A 30 -7.01 0.59 -14.43
C VAL A 30 -6.58 1.81 -13.62
N PHE A 31 -5.70 1.58 -12.63
CA PHE A 31 -5.09 2.64 -11.84
C PHE A 31 -3.72 2.99 -12.40
N HIS A 32 -3.53 4.27 -12.73
CA HIS A 32 -2.27 4.81 -13.28
C HIS A 32 -1.80 5.99 -12.45
N GLY A 33 -0.52 5.98 -12.08
CA GLY A 33 0.09 7.09 -11.35
C GLY A 33 1.53 6.83 -10.94
N LYS A 34 2.22 7.86 -10.54
CA LYS A 34 3.69 7.84 -10.30
C LYS A 34 4.15 6.87 -9.19
N TYR A 35 3.24 6.47 -8.29
CA TYR A 35 3.57 5.58 -7.17
C TYR A 35 3.07 4.16 -7.36
N VAL A 36 2.40 3.86 -8.46
CA VAL A 36 1.85 2.54 -8.73
C VAL A 36 2.46 1.99 -10.00
N ILE A 37 2.85 0.72 -9.97
CA ILE A 37 3.39 -0.01 -11.12
C ILE A 37 2.68 -1.35 -11.24
N THR A 38 2.40 -1.79 -12.45
CA THR A 38 1.83 -3.11 -12.71
C THR A 38 2.92 -4.19 -12.71
N ALA A 39 2.55 -5.43 -12.39
CA ALA A 39 3.50 -6.54 -12.38
C ALA A 39 4.19 -6.78 -13.75
N PRO A 40 3.53 -6.65 -14.92
CA PRO A 40 4.22 -6.70 -16.21
C PRO A 40 5.26 -5.59 -16.42
N GLU A 41 4.99 -4.36 -15.95
CA GLU A 41 5.94 -3.24 -16.07
C GLU A 41 7.19 -3.48 -15.23
N VAL A 42 7.05 -4.12 -14.05
CA VAL A 42 8.19 -4.47 -13.18
C VAL A 42 9.22 -5.33 -13.91
N LYS A 43 8.80 -6.24 -14.81
CA LYS A 43 9.72 -7.09 -15.59
C LYS A 43 10.69 -6.31 -16.48
N ASN A 44 10.29 -5.12 -16.92
CA ASN A 44 11.02 -4.28 -17.84
C ASN A 44 11.72 -3.11 -17.15
N LYS A 45 11.62 -3.00 -15.83
CA LYS A 45 12.18 -1.90 -15.04
C LYS A 45 13.47 -2.36 -14.34
N ASP A 46 14.59 -1.66 -14.57
CA ASP A 46 15.79 -1.84 -13.72
C ASP A 46 15.47 -1.24 -12.33
N CYS A 47 15.23 -2.10 -11.36
CA CYS A 47 14.81 -1.69 -10.04
C CYS A 47 15.27 -2.66 -8.96
N ILE A 48 15.31 -2.18 -7.73
CA ILE A 48 15.43 -3.00 -6.53
C ILE A 48 14.02 -3.38 -6.08
N LEU A 49 13.74 -4.68 -6.00
CA LEU A 49 12.48 -5.20 -5.45
C LEU A 49 12.56 -5.25 -3.92
N VAL A 50 11.52 -4.77 -3.24
CA VAL A 50 11.40 -4.80 -1.78
C VAL A 50 10.11 -5.53 -1.38
N ASP A 51 10.26 -6.59 -0.60
CA ASP A 51 9.15 -7.34 -0.01
C ASP A 51 8.78 -6.74 1.35
N ALA A 52 7.65 -6.06 1.43
CA ALA A 52 7.14 -5.44 2.64
C ALA A 52 6.47 -6.42 3.61
N ARG A 53 6.24 -7.68 3.22
CA ARG A 53 5.50 -8.68 4.02
C ARG A 53 6.30 -9.25 5.18
N GLY A 54 7.59 -8.93 5.28
CA GLY A 54 8.48 -9.52 6.26
C GLY A 54 8.76 -11.01 5.97
N LYS A 55 9.03 -11.81 7.02
CA LYS A 55 9.36 -13.24 6.89
C LYS A 55 8.08 -14.10 6.73
N LYS A 56 7.27 -13.84 5.73
CA LYS A 56 6.07 -14.63 5.44
C LYS A 56 6.31 -15.64 4.31
N GLY A 57 6.93 -16.75 4.60
CA GLY A 57 7.15 -17.82 3.60
C GLY A 57 8.13 -17.43 2.51
N SER A 58 7.81 -17.75 1.24
CA SER A 58 8.63 -17.38 0.08
C SER A 58 8.45 -15.93 -0.33
N THR A 59 9.51 -15.34 -0.88
CA THR A 59 9.53 -14.01 -1.50
C THR A 59 9.75 -14.11 -3.00
N ILE A 60 9.73 -12.98 -3.72
CA ILE A 60 10.16 -12.92 -5.12
C ILE A 60 11.69 -13.02 -5.16
N LYS A 61 12.20 -13.85 -6.06
CA LYS A 61 13.65 -14.03 -6.28
C LYS A 61 14.31 -12.68 -6.59
N GLY A 62 15.36 -12.36 -5.88
CA GLY A 62 16.07 -11.07 -6.02
C GLY A 62 15.53 -9.96 -5.12
N ALA A 63 14.40 -10.14 -4.45
CA ALA A 63 13.85 -9.10 -3.57
C ALA A 63 14.59 -9.00 -2.24
N VAL A 64 14.76 -7.79 -1.75
CA VAL A 64 15.15 -7.47 -0.36
C VAL A 64 13.92 -7.54 0.52
N VAL A 65 14.02 -8.18 1.70
CA VAL A 65 12.93 -8.20 2.68
C VAL A 65 13.13 -7.07 3.68
N LEU A 66 12.13 -6.21 3.79
CA LEU A 66 12.15 -5.04 4.67
C LEU A 66 10.77 -4.84 5.29
N THR A 67 10.70 -4.64 6.59
CA THR A 67 9.45 -4.26 7.26
C THR A 67 9.46 -2.76 7.59
N TRP A 68 8.29 -2.13 7.59
CA TRP A 68 8.17 -0.71 7.91
C TRP A 68 8.70 -0.38 9.32
N GLN A 69 8.58 -1.30 10.27
CA GLN A 69 9.10 -1.12 11.63
C GLN A 69 10.63 -0.96 11.69
N GLN A 70 11.36 -1.49 10.70
CA GLN A 70 12.80 -1.32 10.62
C GLN A 70 13.19 0.13 10.25
N LEU A 71 12.27 0.88 9.64
CA LEU A 71 12.46 2.28 9.27
C LEU A 71 11.78 3.25 10.25
N ALA A 72 11.13 2.73 11.30
CA ALA A 72 10.36 3.52 12.26
C ALA A 72 10.80 3.28 13.71
N THR A 73 10.48 4.21 14.59
CA THR A 73 10.84 4.24 16.01
C THR A 73 10.04 3.24 16.88
N CYS A 74 9.54 2.15 16.27
CA CYS A 74 8.73 1.17 17.00
C CYS A 74 9.46 0.50 18.16
N ALA A 75 10.78 0.40 18.10
CA ALA A 75 11.61 -0.19 19.14
C ALA A 75 11.98 0.81 20.27
N ASP A 76 11.71 2.10 20.10
CA ASP A 76 12.13 3.17 21.02
C ASP A 76 11.12 3.41 22.16
N GLY A 77 9.97 2.71 22.15
CA GLY A 77 8.90 2.88 23.12
C GLY A 77 7.74 1.94 22.84
N LYS A 78 6.55 2.34 23.21
CA LYS A 78 5.29 1.59 22.99
C LYS A 78 4.25 2.45 22.30
N ALA A 79 3.29 1.80 21.65
CA ALA A 79 2.18 2.46 20.97
C ALA A 79 1.48 3.49 21.86
N GLY A 80 1.34 4.72 21.37
CA GLY A 80 0.79 5.87 22.10
C GLY A 80 1.82 6.77 22.76
N ASP A 81 3.06 6.34 22.94
CA ASP A 81 4.15 7.24 23.35
C ASP A 81 4.43 8.32 22.29
N ALA A 82 4.95 9.45 22.70
CA ALA A 82 5.35 10.49 21.76
C ALA A 82 6.46 9.97 20.83
N ASN A 83 6.33 10.29 19.55
CA ASN A 83 7.25 9.86 18.50
C ASN A 83 7.38 8.33 18.31
N TRP A 84 6.43 7.54 18.79
CA TRP A 84 6.39 6.11 18.47
C TRP A 84 5.83 5.89 17.08
N GLY A 85 6.47 5.02 16.31
CA GLY A 85 6.03 4.65 14.95
C GLY A 85 6.31 5.70 13.88
N VAL A 86 7.04 6.78 14.19
CA VAL A 86 7.50 7.77 13.22
C VAL A 86 8.79 7.31 12.53
N ILE A 87 9.11 7.92 11.39
CA ILE A 87 10.35 7.63 10.66
C ILE A 87 11.57 7.85 11.56
N LEU A 88 12.54 6.94 11.50
CA LEU A 88 13.81 7.04 12.22
C LEU A 88 14.57 8.32 11.87
N ASP A 89 15.49 8.71 12.76
CA ASP A 89 16.45 9.76 12.44
C ASP A 89 17.38 9.37 11.28
N LYS A 90 17.95 10.40 10.65
CA LYS A 90 18.81 10.25 9.47
C LYS A 90 19.94 9.23 9.68
N THR A 91 20.61 9.24 10.83
CA THR A 91 21.77 8.37 11.07
C THR A 91 21.40 6.90 11.06
N ARG A 92 20.28 6.55 11.72
CA ARG A 92 19.74 5.18 11.73
C ARG A 92 19.23 4.78 10.36
N LEU A 93 18.50 5.66 9.67
CA LEU A 93 17.99 5.40 8.33
C LEU A 93 19.12 5.15 7.33
N ASP A 94 20.08 6.05 7.24
CA ASP A 94 21.21 5.95 6.31
C ASP A 94 21.94 4.62 6.49
N LYS A 95 22.16 4.21 7.75
CA LYS A 95 22.80 2.94 8.07
C LYS A 95 21.95 1.75 7.59
N ILE A 96 20.68 1.70 7.95
CA ILE A 96 19.80 0.56 7.64
C ILE A 96 19.60 0.43 6.11
N LEU A 97 19.28 1.53 5.44
CA LEU A 97 19.05 1.55 3.99
C LEU A 97 20.35 1.23 3.23
N GLY A 98 21.49 1.75 3.72
CA GLY A 98 22.81 1.46 3.17
C GLY A 98 23.19 0.00 3.32
N ASP A 99 23.05 -0.58 4.50
CA ASP A 99 23.35 -2.01 4.77
C ASP A 99 22.46 -2.95 3.93
N LEU A 100 21.23 -2.54 3.64
CA LEU A 100 20.31 -3.27 2.77
C LEU A 100 20.59 -3.09 1.27
N GLY A 101 21.52 -2.22 0.89
CA GLY A 101 21.84 -1.94 -0.50
C GLY A 101 20.77 -1.16 -1.26
N LEU A 102 19.91 -0.40 -0.56
CA LEU A 102 18.83 0.40 -1.16
C LEU A 102 19.39 1.73 -1.70
N ASP A 103 20.03 1.68 -2.86
CA ASP A 103 20.63 2.84 -3.52
C ASP A 103 19.56 3.89 -3.90
N MET A 104 19.73 5.12 -3.45
CA MET A 104 18.82 6.24 -3.74
C MET A 104 18.78 6.64 -5.22
N ASN A 105 19.77 6.22 -6.02
CA ASN A 105 19.83 6.48 -7.46
C ASN A 105 19.14 5.40 -8.29
N LYS A 106 18.64 4.35 -7.66
CA LYS A 106 17.89 3.28 -8.31
C LYS A 106 16.40 3.40 -8.05
N ALA A 107 15.62 2.90 -9.01
CA ALA A 107 14.19 2.69 -8.79
C ALA A 107 13.97 1.64 -7.70
N ILE A 108 13.08 1.93 -6.76
CA ILE A 108 12.64 0.99 -5.72
C ILE A 108 11.20 0.59 -6.03
N VAL A 109 10.95 -0.71 -6.12
CA VAL A 109 9.60 -1.24 -6.32
C VAL A 109 9.23 -2.11 -5.11
N VAL A 110 8.24 -1.66 -4.35
CA VAL A 110 7.80 -2.32 -3.12
C VAL A 110 6.56 -3.16 -3.43
N PHE A 111 6.49 -4.37 -2.89
CA PHE A 111 5.30 -5.20 -2.97
C PHE A 111 4.90 -5.75 -1.61
N GLY A 112 3.61 -5.97 -1.42
CA GLY A 112 3.01 -6.50 -0.21
C GLY A 112 1.80 -7.37 -0.54
N ASP A 113 0.88 -7.48 0.39
CA ASP A 113 -0.38 -8.23 0.23
C ASP A 113 -1.58 -7.31 -0.04
N CYS A 114 -1.36 -6.03 -0.33
CA CYS A 114 -2.37 -5.01 -0.64
C CYS A 114 -3.52 -4.99 0.39
N GLY A 115 -4.77 -4.92 -0.09
CA GLY A 115 -5.97 -4.90 0.76
C GLY A 115 -6.21 -6.16 1.60
N ALA A 116 -5.45 -7.24 1.37
CA ALA A 116 -5.49 -8.45 2.22
C ALA A 116 -4.64 -8.35 3.49
N ALA A 117 -3.81 -7.30 3.61
CA ALA A 117 -3.02 -6.94 4.79
C ALA A 117 -3.28 -5.47 5.16
N TRP A 118 -2.28 -4.74 5.64
CA TRP A 118 -2.45 -3.36 6.10
C TRP A 118 -1.78 -2.32 5.18
N GLY A 119 -1.34 -2.72 3.97
CA GLY A 119 -0.71 -1.82 3.01
C GLY A 119 0.71 -1.44 3.40
N GLU A 120 1.46 -2.38 3.97
CA GLU A 120 2.84 -2.19 4.39
C GLU A 120 3.73 -1.73 3.25
N GLU A 121 3.44 -2.16 2.01
CA GLU A 121 4.13 -1.71 0.80
C GLU A 121 3.96 -0.21 0.55
N GLY A 122 2.76 0.31 0.79
CA GLY A 122 2.51 1.76 0.71
C GLY A 122 3.17 2.52 1.84
N ARG A 123 3.23 1.94 3.05
CA ARG A 123 3.95 2.55 4.17
C ARG A 123 5.46 2.67 3.88
N ILE A 124 6.11 1.60 3.43
CA ILE A 124 7.54 1.64 3.06
C ILE A 124 7.78 2.60 1.90
N ALA A 125 6.95 2.57 0.85
CA ALA A 125 7.06 3.51 -0.26
C ALA A 125 6.95 4.97 0.23
N TRP A 126 6.00 5.26 1.12
CA TRP A 126 5.83 6.57 1.73
C TRP A 126 7.05 6.98 2.58
N GLU A 127 7.61 6.08 3.39
CA GLU A 127 8.82 6.35 4.18
C GLU A 127 9.99 6.76 3.29
N LEU A 128 10.26 5.97 2.24
CA LEU A 128 11.35 6.23 1.30
C LEU A 128 11.16 7.57 0.55
N LEU A 129 9.96 7.83 0.02
CA LEU A 129 9.63 9.09 -0.66
C LEU A 129 9.78 10.30 0.27
N THR A 130 9.37 10.14 1.52
CA THR A 130 9.40 11.22 2.53
C THR A 130 10.83 11.62 2.91
N VAL A 131 11.80 10.72 2.77
CA VAL A 131 13.21 10.97 3.10
C VAL A 131 14.12 11.14 1.87
N GLY A 132 13.52 11.37 0.70
CA GLY A 132 14.25 11.86 -0.47
C GLY A 132 14.49 10.87 -1.61
N TYR A 133 14.05 9.61 -1.53
CA TYR A 133 14.03 8.73 -2.70
C TYR A 133 13.12 9.31 -3.78
N LYS A 134 13.53 9.25 -5.04
CA LYS A 134 12.82 9.93 -6.15
C LYS A 134 11.97 8.99 -7.00
N ASP A 135 12.40 7.76 -7.23
CA ASP A 135 11.70 6.75 -8.03
C ASP A 135 11.31 5.57 -7.13
N VAL A 136 10.17 5.73 -6.44
CA VAL A 136 9.60 4.67 -5.60
C VAL A 136 8.17 4.41 -6.03
N SER A 137 7.85 3.14 -6.23
CA SER A 137 6.50 2.70 -6.55
C SER A 137 6.16 1.41 -5.80
N PHE A 138 4.87 1.11 -5.68
CA PHE A 138 4.41 -0.17 -5.17
C PHE A 138 3.58 -0.90 -6.23
N VAL A 139 3.58 -2.24 -6.15
CA VAL A 139 2.98 -3.10 -7.16
C VAL A 139 1.47 -3.18 -6.96
N ASP A 140 0.68 -2.82 -7.99
CA ASP A 140 -0.76 -3.06 -8.00
C ASP A 140 -1.04 -4.57 -7.97
N GLY A 141 -1.87 -5.02 -7.02
CA GLY A 141 -2.12 -6.43 -6.74
C GLY A 141 -0.98 -7.15 -6.01
N GLY A 142 0.12 -6.47 -5.70
CA GLY A 142 1.20 -6.91 -4.83
C GLY A 142 1.84 -8.24 -5.22
N TYR A 143 2.16 -9.05 -4.21
CA TYR A 143 2.82 -10.34 -4.39
C TYR A 143 2.05 -11.30 -5.32
N LYS A 144 0.72 -11.34 -5.19
CA LYS A 144 -0.12 -12.19 -6.03
C LYS A 144 -0.03 -11.83 -7.51
N ALA A 145 -0.01 -10.52 -7.82
CA ALA A 145 0.14 -10.06 -9.20
C ALA A 145 1.50 -10.40 -9.79
N LEU A 146 2.58 -10.30 -9.00
CA LEU A 146 3.92 -10.72 -9.43
C LEU A 146 3.98 -12.22 -9.72
N LEU A 147 3.40 -13.07 -8.87
CA LEU A 147 3.32 -14.51 -9.14
C LEU A 147 2.54 -14.82 -10.42
N ALA A 148 1.39 -14.20 -10.60
CA ALA A 148 0.57 -14.37 -11.78
C ALA A 148 1.27 -13.88 -13.06
N ALA A 149 2.11 -12.86 -12.96
CA ALA A 149 2.98 -12.41 -14.04
C ALA A 149 4.20 -13.33 -14.27
N GLY A 150 4.35 -14.43 -13.50
CA GLY A 150 5.40 -15.43 -13.67
C GLY A 150 6.76 -15.03 -13.08
N PHE A 151 6.79 -14.22 -12.03
CA PHE A 151 8.00 -14.01 -11.27
C PHE A 151 8.37 -15.25 -10.47
N GLU A 152 9.66 -15.63 -10.48
CA GLU A 152 10.18 -16.74 -9.68
C GLU A 152 10.21 -16.38 -8.19
N THR A 153 10.04 -17.41 -7.35
CA THR A 153 10.13 -17.26 -5.90
C THR A 153 11.46 -17.78 -5.35
N ALA A 154 11.81 -17.30 -4.16
CA ALA A 154 12.93 -17.79 -3.35
C ALA A 154 12.46 -18.00 -1.92
N SER A 155 13.14 -18.89 -1.18
CA SER A 155 12.84 -19.20 0.23
C SER A 155 13.25 -18.09 1.21
N SER A 156 14.10 -17.14 0.76
CA SER A 156 14.59 -16.02 1.56
C SER A 156 14.84 -14.79 0.68
N GLY A 157 14.88 -13.62 1.32
CA GLY A 157 15.28 -12.38 0.67
C GLY A 157 16.74 -12.40 0.19
N THR A 158 17.05 -11.52 -0.73
CA THR A 158 18.37 -11.32 -1.29
C THR A 158 19.12 -10.29 -0.45
N ALA A 159 20.37 -10.58 -0.12
CA ALA A 159 21.32 -9.60 0.41
C ALA A 159 21.99 -8.89 -0.76
N LEU A 160 21.82 -7.57 -0.85
CA LEU A 160 22.54 -6.74 -1.82
C LEU A 160 23.87 -6.23 -1.21
N PRO A 161 24.87 -5.88 -2.04
CA PRO A 161 26.05 -5.19 -1.54
C PRO A 161 25.67 -3.88 -0.85
N PRO A 162 26.28 -3.56 0.30
CA PRO A 162 26.04 -2.28 0.98
C PRO A 162 26.40 -1.08 0.09
N VAL A 163 25.65 0.02 0.26
CA VAL A 163 25.84 1.26 -0.48
C VAL A 163 25.87 2.46 0.47
N SER A 164 26.39 3.59 0.01
CA SER A 164 26.28 4.84 0.77
C SER A 164 24.91 5.49 0.53
N VAL A 165 24.17 5.74 1.59
CA VAL A 165 22.88 6.42 1.57
C VAL A 165 22.99 7.73 2.34
N SER A 166 22.33 8.78 1.86
CA SER A 166 22.22 10.07 2.55
C SER A 166 20.80 10.60 2.40
N THR A 167 19.92 10.21 3.33
CA THR A 167 18.52 10.63 3.34
C THR A 167 18.38 12.13 3.62
N GLU A 168 17.27 12.69 3.18
CA GLU A 168 16.85 14.07 3.47
C GLU A 168 16.07 14.12 4.79
N ALA A 169 15.83 15.32 5.31
CA ALA A 169 14.90 15.54 6.41
C ALA A 169 13.47 15.14 5.98
N VAL A 170 12.66 14.68 6.95
CA VAL A 170 11.27 14.30 6.71
C VAL A 170 10.50 15.40 5.99
N ASN A 171 9.99 15.10 4.80
CA ASN A 171 9.29 16.04 3.96
C ASN A 171 7.88 16.32 4.49
N LYS A 172 7.65 17.51 5.01
CA LYS A 172 6.36 17.96 5.56
C LYS A 172 5.22 18.06 4.53
N LYS A 173 5.52 17.91 3.24
CA LYS A 173 4.49 17.73 2.21
C LYS A 173 3.81 16.36 2.31
N PHE A 174 4.52 15.34 2.77
CA PHE A 174 4.01 13.97 2.90
C PHE A 174 3.57 13.62 4.33
N SER A 175 4.15 14.28 5.33
CA SER A 175 3.98 13.95 6.75
C SER A 175 3.48 15.16 7.54
N ILE A 176 2.73 14.88 8.62
CA ILE A 176 2.36 15.85 9.65
C ILE A 176 2.51 15.19 11.02
N ASP A 177 3.12 15.90 11.96
CA ASP A 177 3.25 15.46 13.35
C ASP A 177 2.02 15.85 14.19
N THR A 178 1.93 15.28 15.38
CA THR A 178 0.80 15.49 16.30
C THR A 178 0.56 16.96 16.64
N GLU A 179 1.62 17.72 16.93
CA GLU A 179 1.49 19.14 17.33
C GLU A 179 1.03 20.01 16.15
N ALA A 180 1.61 19.79 14.98
CA ALA A 180 1.21 20.52 13.76
C ALA A 180 -0.24 20.21 13.37
N LEU A 181 -0.67 18.95 13.47
CA LEU A 181 -2.07 18.57 13.24
C LEU A 181 -2.98 19.21 14.28
N ARG A 182 -2.64 19.14 15.57
CA ARG A 182 -3.46 19.71 16.66
C ARG A 182 -3.64 21.20 16.48
N ASN A 183 -2.55 21.93 16.18
CA ASN A 183 -2.57 23.38 16.04
C ASN A 183 -3.30 23.87 14.78
N GLY A 184 -3.27 23.08 13.70
CA GLY A 184 -3.93 23.42 12.43
C GLY A 184 -5.24 22.66 12.17
N TYR A 185 -5.82 22.00 13.15
CA TYR A 185 -6.84 20.96 12.98
C TYR A 185 -8.01 21.38 12.07
N ASP A 186 -8.60 22.54 12.34
CA ASP A 186 -9.77 23.05 11.60
C ASP A 186 -9.47 23.43 10.14
N SER A 187 -8.19 23.50 9.77
CA SER A 187 -7.77 23.75 8.37
C SER A 187 -7.71 22.50 7.51
N PHE A 188 -7.86 21.31 8.11
CA PHE A 188 -7.75 20.03 7.43
C PHE A 188 -9.09 19.29 7.32
N LYS A 189 -9.25 18.54 6.25
CA LYS A 189 -10.18 17.40 6.18
C LYS A 189 -9.43 16.18 6.71
N VAL A 190 -9.85 15.70 7.87
CA VAL A 190 -9.23 14.55 8.53
C VAL A 190 -9.92 13.27 8.09
N ILE A 191 -9.16 12.33 7.52
CA ILE A 191 -9.68 11.09 6.94
C ILE A 191 -9.24 9.91 7.79
N ASP A 192 -10.21 9.17 8.31
CA ASP A 192 -10.01 7.90 8.99
C ASP A 192 -10.01 6.76 7.97
N THR A 193 -8.86 6.08 7.85
CA THR A 193 -8.71 4.96 6.91
C THR A 193 -8.87 3.59 7.57
N ARG A 194 -9.33 3.55 8.83
CA ARG A 194 -9.54 2.33 9.60
C ARG A 194 -10.83 1.61 9.16
N ALA A 195 -11.03 0.41 9.71
CA ALA A 195 -12.28 -0.33 9.52
C ALA A 195 -13.43 0.32 10.31
N ASP A 196 -14.68 0.07 9.86
CA ASP A 196 -15.89 0.63 10.49
C ASP A 196 -15.95 0.37 11.99
N ALA A 197 -15.57 -0.83 12.44
CA ALA A 197 -15.56 -1.16 13.87
C ALA A 197 -14.61 -0.26 14.68
N GLU A 198 -13.42 0.05 14.13
CA GLU A 198 -12.43 0.94 14.77
C GLU A 198 -12.94 2.39 14.79
N TYR A 199 -13.56 2.84 13.69
CA TYR A 199 -14.19 4.17 13.59
C TYR A 199 -15.29 4.36 14.61
N HIS A 200 -16.05 3.29 14.93
CA HIS A 200 -17.13 3.30 15.92
C HIS A 200 -16.69 2.86 17.33
N GLY A 201 -15.38 2.86 17.61
CA GLY A 201 -14.87 2.74 18.98
C GLY A 201 -14.28 1.40 19.38
N ALA A 202 -14.12 0.43 18.46
CA ALA A 202 -13.42 -0.80 18.80
C ALA A 202 -11.93 -0.55 19.03
N THR A 203 -11.37 -1.14 20.09
CA THR A 203 -9.94 -1.08 20.47
C THR A 203 -9.29 -2.45 20.28
N LYS A 204 -9.02 -2.81 19.02
CA LYS A 204 -8.54 -4.15 18.66
C LYS A 204 -7.02 -4.34 18.82
N TYR A 205 -6.27 -3.25 18.86
CA TYR A 205 -4.81 -3.28 18.77
C TYR A 205 -4.13 -2.66 19.99
N GLY A 206 -4.86 -2.48 21.11
CA GLY A 206 -4.33 -1.94 22.35
C GLY A 206 -4.37 -0.40 22.43
N GLU A 207 -5.28 0.22 21.71
CA GLU A 207 -5.54 1.67 21.76
C GLU A 207 -6.00 2.08 23.18
N ALA A 208 -5.56 3.23 23.65
CA ALA A 208 -5.88 3.74 24.99
C ALA A 208 -7.38 4.03 25.17
N LYS A 209 -8.04 4.48 24.09
CA LYS A 209 -9.48 4.79 24.03
C LYS A 209 -10.02 4.40 22.64
N GLY A 210 -11.31 4.06 22.57
CA GLY A 210 -12.03 3.91 21.31
C GLY A 210 -12.68 5.21 20.85
N GLY A 211 -13.00 5.31 19.56
CA GLY A 211 -13.59 6.48 18.93
C GLY A 211 -12.84 6.89 17.66
N LYS A 212 -12.99 8.14 17.27
CA LYS A 212 -12.33 8.73 16.10
C LYS A 212 -11.80 10.13 16.42
N LEU A 213 -10.90 10.66 15.60
CA LEU A 213 -10.52 12.07 15.67
C LEU A 213 -11.75 12.95 15.38
N PRO A 214 -11.89 14.12 16.04
CA PRO A 214 -13.07 14.98 15.88
C PRO A 214 -13.36 15.30 14.39
N LYS A 215 -14.64 15.23 14.00
CA LYS A 215 -15.10 15.50 12.62
C LYS A 215 -14.41 14.63 11.54
N ALA A 216 -13.74 13.52 11.89
CA ALA A 216 -13.08 12.66 10.90
C ALA A 216 -14.09 12.03 9.94
N ILE A 217 -13.73 12.01 8.67
CA ILE A 217 -14.50 11.40 7.58
C ILE A 217 -13.96 9.98 7.37
N SER A 218 -14.85 8.98 7.35
CA SER A 218 -14.43 7.59 7.09
C SER A 218 -14.27 7.35 5.58
N ILE A 219 -13.06 7.00 5.15
CA ILE A 219 -12.76 6.42 3.84
C ILE A 219 -11.77 5.28 4.11
N LYS A 220 -12.29 4.06 4.15
CA LYS A 220 -11.49 2.89 4.55
C LYS A 220 -10.39 2.59 3.55
N PHE A 221 -9.23 2.18 4.04
CA PHE A 221 -8.14 1.66 3.20
C PHE A 221 -8.61 0.54 2.25
N THR A 222 -9.46 -0.36 2.74
CA THR A 222 -10.01 -1.46 1.93
C THR A 222 -10.90 -1.00 0.78
N ASP A 223 -11.47 0.21 0.86
CA ASP A 223 -12.31 0.76 -0.20
C ASP A 223 -11.50 1.19 -1.44
N MET A 224 -10.17 1.24 -1.34
CA MET A 224 -9.27 1.48 -2.48
C MET A 224 -9.24 0.32 -3.47
N PHE A 225 -9.61 -0.90 -3.04
CA PHE A 225 -9.39 -2.11 -3.81
C PHE A 225 -10.66 -2.70 -4.42
N GLN A 226 -10.49 -3.40 -5.52
CA GLN A 226 -11.45 -4.32 -6.12
C GLN A 226 -11.43 -5.67 -5.38
N ALA A 227 -12.41 -6.52 -5.63
CA ALA A 227 -12.50 -7.85 -5.01
C ALA A 227 -11.32 -8.78 -5.38
N ASN A 228 -10.66 -8.55 -6.51
CA ASN A 228 -9.47 -9.29 -6.94
C ASN A 228 -8.16 -8.80 -6.31
N GLY A 229 -8.20 -7.74 -5.50
CA GLY A 229 -7.06 -7.14 -4.80
C GLY A 229 -6.29 -6.09 -5.60
N LEU A 230 -6.69 -5.80 -6.85
CA LEU A 230 -6.19 -4.66 -7.60
C LEU A 230 -6.81 -3.35 -7.09
N LEU A 231 -6.14 -2.24 -7.32
CA LEU A 231 -6.71 -0.92 -7.07
C LEU A 231 -7.95 -0.68 -7.95
N LYS A 232 -8.90 0.05 -7.43
CA LYS A 232 -9.98 0.63 -8.23
C LYS A 232 -9.39 1.68 -9.17
N SER A 233 -10.10 2.00 -10.25
CA SER A 233 -9.66 3.05 -11.17
C SER A 233 -9.54 4.41 -10.48
N ASN A 234 -8.67 5.26 -11.03
CA ASN A 234 -8.53 6.66 -10.58
C ASN A 234 -9.90 7.36 -10.50
N THR A 235 -10.76 7.13 -11.50
CA THR A 235 -12.11 7.71 -11.57
C THR A 235 -13.01 7.20 -10.45
N GLU A 236 -12.96 5.91 -10.10
CA GLU A 236 -13.78 5.35 -9.02
C GLU A 236 -13.34 5.88 -7.65
N ILE A 237 -12.01 5.94 -7.41
CA ILE A 237 -11.48 6.50 -6.16
C ILE A 237 -11.79 7.99 -6.07
N GLU A 238 -11.63 8.75 -7.15
CA GLU A 238 -11.95 10.17 -7.16
C GLU A 238 -13.43 10.44 -6.89
N LYS A 239 -14.35 9.66 -7.48
CA LYS A 239 -15.78 9.74 -7.16
C LYS A 239 -16.07 9.46 -5.69
N MET A 240 -15.39 8.50 -5.09
CA MET A 240 -15.54 8.19 -3.66
C MET A 240 -15.07 9.35 -2.78
N ILE A 241 -13.94 9.97 -3.09
CA ILE A 241 -13.42 11.15 -2.38
C ILE A 241 -14.41 12.31 -2.49
N GLN A 242 -14.93 12.58 -3.69
CA GLN A 242 -15.90 13.65 -3.94
C GLN A 242 -17.25 13.39 -3.25
N ALA A 243 -17.72 12.14 -3.24
CA ALA A 243 -18.94 11.74 -2.53
C ALA A 243 -18.82 11.94 -1.01
N ALA A 244 -17.61 11.87 -0.46
CA ALA A 244 -17.31 12.21 0.94
C ALA A 244 -17.23 13.73 1.19
N GLY A 245 -17.54 14.57 0.19
CA GLY A 245 -17.55 16.04 0.30
C GLY A 245 -16.18 16.69 0.26
N ILE A 246 -15.15 15.98 -0.21
CA ILE A 246 -13.77 16.44 -0.28
C ILE A 246 -13.49 17.04 -1.67
N LYS A 247 -12.86 18.20 -1.71
CA LYS A 247 -12.51 18.96 -2.93
C LYS A 247 -11.01 18.98 -3.15
N LYS A 248 -10.56 19.19 -4.38
CA LYS A 248 -9.13 19.37 -4.72
C LYS A 248 -8.44 20.54 -4.01
N THR A 249 -9.20 21.51 -3.55
CA THR A 249 -8.71 22.66 -2.79
C THR A 249 -8.56 22.41 -1.30
N ASP A 250 -9.07 21.29 -0.80
CA ASP A 250 -8.98 20.96 0.61
C ASP A 250 -7.55 20.45 0.95
N LYS A 251 -7.09 20.80 2.15
CA LYS A 251 -5.92 20.17 2.76
C LYS A 251 -6.37 18.93 3.52
N ILE A 252 -5.75 17.80 3.25
CA ILE A 252 -6.16 16.51 3.78
C ILE A 252 -5.09 15.96 4.72
N VAL A 253 -5.54 15.36 5.80
CA VAL A 253 -4.71 14.50 6.66
C VAL A 253 -5.36 13.13 6.74
N THR A 254 -4.60 12.10 6.39
CA THR A 254 -5.01 10.71 6.57
C THR A 254 -4.43 10.15 7.86
N TYR A 255 -5.21 9.35 8.58
CA TYR A 255 -4.72 8.59 9.74
C TYR A 255 -5.32 7.18 9.74
N CYS A 256 -4.66 6.27 10.45
CA CYS A 256 -5.24 4.97 10.80
C CYS A 256 -4.93 4.64 12.26
N THR A 257 -4.58 3.42 12.62
CA THR A 257 -4.17 3.07 13.98
C THR A 257 -2.71 3.45 14.25
N ALA A 258 -1.79 3.12 13.32
CA ALA A 258 -0.33 3.31 13.42
C ALA A 258 0.29 3.91 12.15
N GLY A 259 -0.44 4.64 11.33
CA GLY A 259 0.08 5.33 10.16
C GLY A 259 0.40 4.45 8.94
N ILE A 260 0.03 3.17 8.91
CA ILE A 260 0.36 2.23 7.82
C ILE A 260 -0.65 2.36 6.67
N ARG A 261 -1.92 2.02 6.93
CA ARG A 261 -3.02 2.12 5.96
C ARG A 261 -3.17 3.54 5.42
N SER A 262 -2.99 4.51 6.30
CA SER A 262 -3.10 5.93 5.98
C SER A 262 -1.96 6.44 5.10
N ALA A 263 -0.75 5.92 5.23
CA ALA A 263 0.36 6.25 4.34
C ALA A 263 0.09 5.77 2.91
N TYR A 264 -0.45 4.56 2.75
CA TYR A 264 -0.87 4.05 1.45
C TYR A 264 -1.94 4.96 0.81
N VAL A 265 -3.00 5.28 1.57
CA VAL A 265 -4.09 6.16 1.10
C VAL A 265 -3.59 7.57 0.77
N GLN A 266 -2.65 8.10 1.57
CA GLN A 266 -2.01 9.39 1.32
C GLN A 266 -1.33 9.42 -0.06
N LEU A 267 -0.55 8.40 -0.42
CA LEU A 267 0.10 8.31 -1.73
C LEU A 267 -0.92 8.24 -2.86
N ILE A 268 -2.01 7.48 -2.70
CA ILE A 268 -3.10 7.42 -3.69
C ILE A 268 -3.74 8.80 -3.88
N PHE A 269 -4.03 9.51 -2.80
CA PHE A 269 -4.67 10.84 -2.88
C PHE A 269 -3.72 11.89 -3.48
N ASP A 270 -2.42 11.85 -3.12
CA ASP A 270 -1.41 12.75 -3.72
C ASP A 270 -1.26 12.49 -5.23
N MET A 271 -1.30 11.22 -5.68
CA MET A 271 -1.32 10.89 -7.12
C MET A 271 -2.52 11.46 -7.85
N LEU A 272 -3.67 11.47 -7.20
CA LEU A 272 -4.90 12.06 -7.75
C LEU A 272 -4.90 13.60 -7.65
N GLY A 273 -3.83 14.21 -7.15
CA GLY A 273 -3.64 15.67 -7.09
C GLY A 273 -4.31 16.36 -5.91
N TYR A 274 -4.55 15.63 -4.80
CA TYR A 274 -4.99 16.23 -3.54
C TYR A 274 -3.79 16.64 -2.67
N ASP A 275 -3.86 17.76 -1.95
CA ASP A 275 -2.87 18.16 -0.94
C ASP A 275 -3.07 17.32 0.32
N THR A 276 -2.35 16.19 0.41
CA THR A 276 -2.58 15.18 1.44
C THR A 276 -1.30 14.86 2.21
N ARG A 277 -1.43 14.75 3.54
CA ARG A 277 -0.38 14.33 4.46
C ARG A 277 -0.79 13.09 5.23
N ASN A 278 0.15 12.20 5.52
CA ASN A 278 -0.03 11.13 6.48
C ASN A 278 0.30 11.63 7.89
N TYR A 279 -0.59 11.37 8.84
CA TYR A 279 -0.32 11.49 10.26
C TYR A 279 0.22 10.14 10.76
N ASP A 280 1.53 9.99 10.86
CA ASP A 280 2.19 8.72 11.08
C ASP A 280 2.12 8.20 12.53
N GLU A 281 2.15 9.05 13.57
CA GLU A 281 1.84 8.65 14.95
C GLU A 281 0.38 8.19 15.12
N SER A 282 -0.51 8.73 14.31
CA SER A 282 -1.87 8.25 14.04
C SER A 282 -2.76 8.15 15.29
N PHE A 283 -3.74 7.25 15.27
CA PHE A 283 -4.73 7.10 16.33
C PHE A 283 -4.11 6.71 17.67
N TYR A 284 -3.07 5.88 17.68
CA TYR A 284 -2.39 5.50 18.92
C TYR A 284 -1.95 6.73 19.72
N ARG A 285 -1.33 7.70 19.09
CA ARG A 285 -0.88 8.91 19.76
C ARG A 285 -2.04 9.82 20.13
N TRP A 286 -2.96 10.07 19.17
CA TRP A 286 -4.05 10.99 19.40
C TRP A 286 -4.96 10.52 20.55
N CYS A 287 -5.38 9.25 20.56
CA CYS A 287 -6.27 8.73 21.61
C CYS A 287 -5.64 8.66 23.01
N ALA A 288 -4.30 8.69 23.07
CA ALA A 288 -3.59 8.72 24.35
C ALA A 288 -3.55 10.12 24.99
N VAL A 289 -3.66 11.19 24.19
CA VAL A 289 -3.37 12.56 24.68
C VAL A 289 -4.48 13.58 24.42
N TYR A 290 -5.40 13.30 23.49
CA TYR A 290 -6.47 14.24 23.11
C TYR A 290 -7.86 13.63 23.19
N GLU A 291 -8.87 14.50 23.10
CA GLU A 291 -10.28 14.10 23.08
C GLU A 291 -10.64 13.49 21.72
N LEU A 292 -11.61 12.60 21.77
CA LEU A 292 -12.19 11.86 20.67
C LEU A 292 -13.68 12.19 20.49
N GLU A 293 -14.21 11.81 19.34
CA GLU A 293 -15.63 11.82 19.03
C GLU A 293 -16.17 10.39 18.84
#